data_f94efbdd19cc4d1454da427fe72411e5
#
_entry.id   f94efbdd19cc4d1454da427fe72411e5
#
_cell.length_a   1.000
_cell.length_b   1.000
_cell.length_c   1.000
_cell.angle_alpha   90.00
_cell.angle_beta   90.00
_cell.angle_gamma   90.00
#
_symmetry.space_group_name_H-M   'P 1'
#
loop_
_entity.id
_entity.type
_entity.pdbx_description
1 polymer ?
#
loop_
_entity_poly.entity_id
_entity_poly.type
_entity_poly.pdbx_seq_one_letter_code
_entity_poly.pdbx_strand_id
1 'polypeptide(L)'
;MLVDAHGPDHAESVWRRFITPATWPEWAHLIRDVDVATPVLEAGTTGRVHGPPGVAVDFEVTRVDPVLRTWSWRAGRARAAVDMDHHVLPAPGGGSRALLRVPGRAAALLQPYRLPAGAALRRLVAPSPDGAAEEPVRSFGFAFAPSYAAAARAFGITPRTAAVEVGPQWLFVRYGPWRLATPRSNVASAEVTGGFAWAKTAGPPHLSFSDRGVSFTTNGDAALCLTFHEPVPAIDPTATVTHPSATLSVAEPELLAEALGLRV
;
A
#
# COMPACT_ATOMS: atom_id res chain seq x y z
N MET A 1 6.40 15.43 9.60
CA MET A 1 7.11 14.37 10.34
C MET A 1 6.74 13.03 9.73
N LEU A 2 7.70 12.17 9.49
CA LEU A 2 7.48 10.79 9.08
C LEU A 2 8.10 9.85 10.13
N VAL A 3 7.35 8.85 10.55
CA VAL A 3 7.80 7.78 11.45
C VAL A 3 7.42 6.46 10.81
N ASP A 4 8.32 5.49 10.83
CA ASP A 4 8.06 4.16 10.29
C ASP A 4 8.65 3.06 11.18
N ALA A 5 8.11 1.87 11.04
CA ALA A 5 8.63 0.66 11.64
C ALA A 5 8.43 -0.54 10.71
N HIS A 6 9.36 -1.47 10.73
CA HIS A 6 9.31 -2.75 10.04
C HIS A 6 9.15 -3.87 11.05
N GLY A 7 8.43 -4.92 10.68
CA GLY A 7 8.27 -6.11 11.50
C GLY A 7 7.84 -7.33 10.70
N PRO A 8 7.88 -8.49 11.34
CA PRO A 8 7.62 -9.77 10.69
C PRO A 8 6.12 -10.05 10.48
N ASP A 9 5.22 -9.30 11.15
CA ASP A 9 3.79 -9.55 11.02
C ASP A 9 3.27 -9.17 9.63
N HIS A 10 2.29 -9.89 9.12
CA HIS A 10 1.72 -9.67 7.80
C HIS A 10 0.98 -8.33 7.71
N ALA A 11 1.06 -7.68 6.55
CA ALA A 11 0.45 -6.36 6.34
C ALA A 11 -1.06 -6.36 6.59
N GLU A 12 -1.75 -7.46 6.33
CA GLU A 12 -3.20 -7.59 6.59
C GLU A 12 -3.51 -7.68 8.09
N SER A 13 -2.73 -8.44 8.85
CA SER A 13 -2.86 -8.52 10.30
C SER A 13 -2.60 -7.15 10.95
N VAL A 14 -1.54 -6.47 10.53
CA VAL A 14 -1.20 -5.12 10.97
C VAL A 14 -2.29 -4.12 10.61
N TRP A 15 -2.84 -4.21 9.40
CA TRP A 15 -3.94 -3.36 8.94
C TRP A 15 -5.19 -3.54 9.82
N ARG A 16 -5.62 -4.78 10.06
CA ARG A 16 -6.78 -5.06 10.93
C ARG A 16 -6.61 -4.44 12.31
N ARG A 17 -5.45 -4.61 12.95
CA ARG A 17 -5.18 -4.00 14.25
C ARG A 17 -5.16 -2.47 14.18
N PHE A 18 -4.70 -1.91 13.07
CA PHE A 18 -4.62 -0.47 12.88
C PHE A 18 -6.01 0.19 12.77
N ILE A 19 -6.95 -0.46 12.07
CA ILE A 19 -8.31 0.07 11.88
C ILE A 19 -9.31 -0.40 12.94
N THR A 20 -8.90 -1.19 13.93
CA THR A 20 -9.74 -1.68 15.03
C THR A 20 -9.37 -0.97 16.32
N PRO A 21 -10.10 0.11 16.71
CA PRO A 21 -9.74 0.96 17.86
C PRO A 21 -9.61 0.19 19.19
N ALA A 22 -10.39 -0.86 19.39
CA ALA A 22 -10.32 -1.70 20.59
C ALA A 22 -8.93 -2.34 20.81
N THR A 23 -8.12 -2.50 19.76
CA THR A 23 -6.76 -3.06 19.87
C THR A 23 -5.68 -2.01 20.12
N TRP A 24 -5.99 -0.71 20.02
CA TRP A 24 -4.99 0.35 20.12
C TRP A 24 -4.21 0.36 21.45
N PRO A 25 -4.81 0.10 22.62
CA PRO A 25 -4.08 0.02 23.88
C PRO A 25 -2.99 -1.06 23.91
N GLU A 26 -3.12 -2.12 23.12
CA GLU A 26 -2.17 -3.24 23.09
C GLU A 26 -0.81 -2.85 22.50
N TRP A 27 -0.82 -1.99 21.48
CA TRP A 27 0.40 -1.60 20.77
C TRP A 27 0.77 -0.12 20.93
N ALA A 28 -0.17 0.77 21.18
CA ALA A 28 0.06 2.20 21.40
C ALA A 28 -0.03 2.53 22.90
N HIS A 29 1.03 2.29 23.62
CA HIS A 29 1.09 2.36 25.11
C HIS A 29 0.70 3.71 25.73
N LEU A 30 0.62 4.79 24.94
CA LEU A 30 0.04 6.07 25.39
C LEU A 30 -1.48 6.11 25.27
N ILE A 31 -2.10 5.13 24.62
CA ILE A 31 -3.56 5.00 24.54
C ILE A 31 -3.99 3.99 25.59
N ARG A 32 -4.90 4.41 26.45
CA ARG A 32 -5.47 3.56 27.49
C ARG A 32 -6.81 2.98 27.09
N ASP A 33 -7.58 3.79 26.35
CA ASP A 33 -8.91 3.42 25.90
C ASP A 33 -9.34 4.32 24.73
N VAL A 34 -10.35 3.88 23.98
CA VAL A 34 -10.90 4.63 22.83
C VAL A 34 -12.43 4.55 22.86
N ASP A 35 -13.07 5.70 23.08
CA ASP A 35 -14.52 5.84 22.91
C ASP A 35 -14.84 6.02 21.43
N VAL A 36 -15.46 5.02 20.81
CA VAL A 36 -15.89 5.04 19.42
C VAL A 36 -17.13 4.18 19.23
N ALA A 37 -18.06 4.61 18.37
CA ALA A 37 -19.32 3.90 18.16
C ALA A 37 -19.17 2.68 17.21
N THR A 38 -18.14 2.67 16.36
CA THR A 38 -17.92 1.64 15.34
C THR A 38 -16.77 0.71 15.76
N PRO A 39 -16.90 -0.62 15.58
CA PRO A 39 -15.82 -1.55 15.92
C PRO A 39 -14.61 -1.43 14.97
N VAL A 40 -14.84 -0.94 13.75
CA VAL A 40 -13.83 -0.73 12.71
C VAL A 40 -13.93 0.71 12.21
N LEU A 41 -12.79 1.34 11.94
CA LEU A 41 -12.74 2.70 11.41
C LEU A 41 -13.30 2.77 9.99
N GLU A 42 -14.14 3.78 9.78
CA GLU A 42 -14.66 4.19 8.48
C GLU A 42 -14.52 5.70 8.32
N ALA A 43 -14.58 6.22 7.10
CA ALA A 43 -14.59 7.66 6.87
C ALA A 43 -15.81 8.29 7.56
N GLY A 44 -15.61 9.37 8.33
CA GLY A 44 -16.63 10.01 9.14
C GLY A 44 -16.75 9.44 10.57
N THR A 45 -16.04 8.36 10.91
CA THR A 45 -16.00 7.87 12.31
C THR A 45 -15.43 8.95 13.21
N THR A 46 -16.16 9.29 14.26
CA THR A 46 -15.72 10.19 15.33
C THR A 46 -15.56 9.45 16.63
N GLY A 47 -14.65 9.92 17.48
CA GLY A 47 -14.39 9.29 18.77
C GLY A 47 -13.47 10.12 19.64
N ARG A 48 -13.06 9.50 20.74
CA ARG A 48 -12.12 10.09 21.70
C ARG A 48 -11.09 9.06 22.14
N VAL A 49 -9.83 9.43 22.01
CA VAL A 49 -8.71 8.65 22.53
C VAL A 49 -8.40 9.12 23.95
N HIS A 50 -8.32 8.19 24.89
CA HIS A 50 -7.91 8.44 26.26
C HIS A 50 -6.44 8.04 26.45
N GLY A 51 -5.62 9.03 26.82
CA GLY A 51 -4.20 8.87 27.07
C GLY A 51 -3.88 8.75 28.59
N PRO A 52 -2.67 9.17 29.01
CA PRO A 52 -2.33 9.33 30.42
C PRO A 52 -3.32 10.23 31.17
N PRO A 53 -3.35 10.21 32.52
CA PRO A 53 -4.30 10.98 33.30
C PRO A 53 -4.37 12.45 32.86
N GLY A 54 -5.59 12.95 32.60
CA GLY A 54 -5.85 14.30 32.13
C GLY A 54 -5.68 14.52 30.60
N VAL A 55 -5.29 13.50 29.84
CA VAL A 55 -5.17 13.59 28.40
C VAL A 55 -6.31 12.85 27.70
N ALA A 56 -7.14 13.59 26.99
CA ALA A 56 -8.15 13.04 26.09
C ALA A 56 -8.19 13.86 24.80
N VAL A 57 -8.25 13.19 23.66
CA VAL A 57 -8.16 13.81 22.33
C VAL A 57 -9.34 13.33 21.50
N ASP A 58 -10.19 14.26 21.09
CA ASP A 58 -11.25 13.97 20.13
C ASP A 58 -10.65 13.77 18.75
N PHE A 59 -11.26 12.89 17.94
CA PHE A 59 -10.82 12.66 16.59
C PHE A 59 -11.99 12.46 15.61
N GLU A 60 -11.69 12.66 14.34
CA GLU A 60 -12.54 12.34 13.19
C GLU A 60 -11.69 11.63 12.13
N VAL A 61 -12.13 10.47 11.68
CA VAL A 61 -11.51 9.75 10.56
C VAL A 61 -11.94 10.41 9.26
N THR A 62 -10.99 10.96 8.53
CA THR A 62 -11.26 11.71 7.29
C THR A 62 -11.21 10.83 6.05
N ARG A 63 -10.47 9.72 6.10
CA ARG A 63 -10.34 8.78 4.98
C ARG A 63 -9.99 7.39 5.50
N VAL A 64 -10.54 6.35 4.85
CA VAL A 64 -10.09 4.95 4.95
C VAL A 64 -10.03 4.37 3.55
N ASP A 65 -8.93 3.75 3.20
CA ASP A 65 -8.73 3.05 1.94
C ASP A 65 -8.18 1.65 2.27
N PRO A 66 -9.03 0.63 2.29
CA PRO A 66 -8.62 -0.73 2.66
C PRO A 66 -7.73 -1.39 1.59
N VAL A 67 -7.80 -0.97 0.32
CA VAL A 67 -6.98 -1.50 -0.75
C VAL A 67 -5.54 -1.04 -0.61
N LEU A 68 -5.36 0.27 -0.42
CA LEU A 68 -4.05 0.87 -0.19
C LEU A 68 -3.55 0.68 1.25
N ARG A 69 -4.40 0.16 2.14
CA ARG A 69 -4.16 0.10 3.59
C ARG A 69 -3.70 1.43 4.15
N THR A 70 -4.46 2.47 3.82
CA THR A 70 -4.22 3.83 4.31
C THR A 70 -5.45 4.37 5.00
N TRP A 71 -5.23 5.10 6.07
CA TRP A 71 -6.28 5.87 6.71
C TRP A 71 -5.74 7.18 7.25
N SER A 72 -6.60 8.16 7.32
CA SER A 72 -6.26 9.50 7.79
C SER A 72 -7.29 9.95 8.81
N TRP A 73 -6.84 10.69 9.79
CA TRP A 73 -7.69 11.29 10.78
C TRP A 73 -7.25 12.71 11.14
N ARG A 74 -8.17 13.44 11.68
CA ARG A 74 -7.94 14.72 12.31
C ARG A 74 -8.13 14.55 13.81
N ALA A 75 -7.08 14.78 14.60
CA ALA A 75 -7.07 14.65 16.04
C ALA A 75 -6.93 16.01 16.72
N GLY A 76 -7.73 16.28 17.73
CA GLY A 76 -7.78 17.57 18.44
C GLY A 76 -8.99 18.42 18.07
N ARG A 77 -9.02 19.65 18.58
CA ARG A 77 -10.17 20.56 18.41
C ARG A 77 -9.78 21.85 17.71
N ALA A 78 -10.63 22.32 16.82
CA ALA A 78 -10.52 23.61 16.14
C ALA A 78 -9.13 23.85 15.52
N ARG A 79 -8.47 24.97 15.85
CA ARG A 79 -7.17 25.36 15.29
C ARG A 79 -5.99 24.52 15.82
N ALA A 80 -6.19 23.75 16.89
CA ALA A 80 -5.19 22.83 17.45
C ALA A 80 -5.31 21.41 16.87
N ALA A 81 -6.26 21.17 15.98
CA ALA A 81 -6.38 19.86 15.32
C ALA A 81 -5.21 19.58 14.38
N VAL A 82 -4.78 18.33 14.36
CA VAL A 82 -3.66 17.83 13.57
C VAL A 82 -4.14 16.72 12.65
N ASP A 83 -3.84 16.86 11.37
CA ASP A 83 -4.08 15.80 10.40
C ASP A 83 -2.91 14.80 10.44
N MET A 84 -3.23 13.53 10.44
CA MET A 84 -2.25 12.44 10.43
C MET A 84 -2.66 11.36 9.44
N ASP A 85 -1.69 10.89 8.67
CA ASP A 85 -1.86 9.83 7.69
C ASP A 85 -1.15 8.57 8.17
N HIS A 86 -1.80 7.44 7.99
CA HIS A 86 -1.30 6.12 8.39
C HIS A 86 -1.30 5.18 7.19
N HIS A 87 -0.24 4.41 7.05
CA HIS A 87 -0.10 3.47 5.95
C HIS A 87 0.46 2.14 6.45
N VAL A 88 0.00 1.05 5.87
CA VAL A 88 0.59 -0.27 6.05
C VAL A 88 0.99 -0.81 4.69
N LEU A 89 2.27 -1.11 4.55
CA LEU A 89 2.83 -1.64 3.32
C LEU A 89 3.37 -3.05 3.57
N PRO A 90 3.19 -3.99 2.64
CA PRO A 90 3.91 -5.26 2.71
C PRO A 90 5.42 -5.00 2.57
N ALA A 91 6.23 -5.80 3.27
CA ALA A 91 7.67 -5.73 3.18
C ALA A 91 8.22 -6.81 2.25
N PRO A 92 9.24 -6.51 1.44
CA PRO A 92 9.94 -7.53 0.65
C PRO A 92 10.51 -8.63 1.53
N GLY A 93 10.26 -9.89 1.19
CA GLY A 93 10.69 -11.05 1.99
C GLY A 93 9.71 -11.45 3.10
N GLY A 94 8.53 -10.85 3.13
CA GLY A 94 7.48 -11.07 4.14
C GLY A 94 7.43 -9.99 5.20
N GLY A 95 6.38 -10.01 6.03
CA GLY A 95 6.15 -8.99 7.04
C GLY A 95 5.58 -7.69 6.51
N SER A 96 5.67 -6.64 7.29
CA SER A 96 5.06 -5.34 6.98
C SER A 96 5.91 -4.15 7.39
N ARG A 97 5.52 -3.01 6.86
CA ARG A 97 5.98 -1.69 7.25
C ARG A 97 4.79 -0.81 7.58
N ALA A 98 4.73 -0.31 8.80
CA ALA A 98 3.74 0.68 9.21
C ALA A 98 4.37 2.08 9.20
N LEU A 99 3.60 3.08 8.74
CA LEU A 99 4.03 4.47 8.66
C LEU A 99 2.99 5.39 9.31
N LEU A 100 3.51 6.44 9.95
CA LEU A 100 2.76 7.60 10.39
C LEU A 100 3.35 8.85 9.75
N ARG A 101 2.54 9.61 9.05
CA ARG A 101 2.90 10.91 8.48
C ARG A 101 2.09 12.01 9.14
N VAL A 102 2.76 13.07 9.57
CA VAL A 102 2.15 14.32 10.02
C VAL A 102 2.59 15.41 9.05
N PRO A 103 1.68 15.95 8.25
CA PRO A 103 2.00 16.99 7.28
C PRO A 103 2.16 18.38 7.94
N GLY A 104 2.76 19.31 7.19
CA GLY A 104 2.76 20.73 7.47
C GLY A 104 3.44 21.15 8.78
N ARG A 105 2.99 22.27 9.33
CA ARG A 105 3.56 22.91 10.54
C ARG A 105 3.37 22.07 11.81
N ALA A 106 2.34 21.25 11.85
CA ALA A 106 2.08 20.33 12.96
C ALA A 106 3.23 19.33 13.17
N ALA A 107 3.97 18.98 12.10
CA ALA A 107 5.16 18.15 12.18
C ALA A 107 6.23 18.68 13.15
N ALA A 108 6.42 19.98 13.21
CA ALA A 108 7.39 20.60 14.13
C ALA A 108 6.93 20.51 15.59
N LEU A 109 5.64 20.74 15.84
CA LEU A 109 5.04 20.65 17.17
C LEU A 109 5.03 19.22 17.72
N LEU A 110 4.90 18.22 16.84
CA LEU A 110 4.83 16.81 17.21
C LEU A 110 6.19 16.10 17.19
N GLN A 111 7.33 16.80 17.06
CA GLN A 111 8.66 16.16 17.15
C GLN A 111 8.87 15.35 18.44
N PRO A 112 8.44 15.80 19.65
CA PRO A 112 8.55 14.98 20.87
C PRO A 112 7.75 13.67 20.80
N TYR A 113 6.67 13.64 20.01
CA TYR A 113 5.84 12.45 19.81
C TYR A 113 6.51 11.40 18.90
N ARG A 114 7.59 11.74 18.20
CA ARG A 114 8.27 10.83 17.27
C ARG A 114 8.75 9.53 17.93
N LEU A 115 9.32 9.62 19.12
CA LEU A 115 9.83 8.44 19.84
C LEU A 115 8.69 7.50 20.31
N PRO A 116 7.64 7.99 21.01
CA PRO A 116 6.52 7.14 21.36
C PRO A 116 5.76 6.59 20.15
N ALA A 117 5.59 7.37 19.09
CA ALA A 117 4.99 6.88 17.84
C ALA A 117 5.81 5.74 17.21
N GLY A 118 7.12 5.89 17.16
CA GLY A 118 8.02 4.82 16.67
C GLY A 118 7.97 3.57 17.53
N ALA A 119 7.84 3.71 18.85
CA ALA A 119 7.68 2.57 19.75
C ALA A 119 6.32 1.86 19.52
N ALA A 120 5.25 2.63 19.33
CA ALA A 120 3.92 2.11 19.03
C ALA A 120 3.92 1.35 17.69
N LEU A 121 4.47 1.93 16.62
CA LEU A 121 4.55 1.27 15.32
C LEU A 121 5.39 -0.02 15.37
N ARG A 122 6.50 -0.06 16.12
CA ARG A 122 7.28 -1.30 16.30
C ARG A 122 6.48 -2.40 16.99
N ARG A 123 5.62 -2.08 17.95
CA ARG A 123 4.72 -3.06 18.58
C ARG A 123 3.60 -3.49 17.65
N LEU A 124 3.08 -2.56 16.85
CA LEU A 124 2.04 -2.85 15.88
C LEU A 124 2.51 -3.86 14.82
N VAL A 125 3.75 -3.77 14.35
CA VAL A 125 4.34 -4.69 13.35
C VAL A 125 5.03 -5.92 13.97
N ALA A 126 5.05 -6.04 15.30
CA ALA A 126 5.55 -7.22 15.99
C ALA A 126 4.60 -8.42 15.79
N PRO A 127 5.09 -9.66 15.88
CA PRO A 127 4.25 -10.85 15.74
C PRO A 127 3.03 -10.77 16.66
N SER A 128 1.84 -11.01 16.09
CA SER A 128 0.61 -11.11 16.88
C SER A 128 0.41 -12.58 17.31
N PRO A 129 -0.01 -12.83 18.56
CA PRO A 129 -0.40 -14.17 18.99
C PRO A 129 -1.61 -14.71 18.22
N ASP A 130 -2.45 -13.82 17.68
CA ASP A 130 -3.63 -14.16 16.87
C ASP A 130 -3.35 -14.21 15.36
N GLY A 131 -2.09 -14.22 14.97
CA GLY A 131 -1.67 -14.34 13.57
C GLY A 131 -2.14 -15.67 12.98
N ALA A 132 -3.41 -15.74 12.61
CA ALA A 132 -3.91 -16.78 11.74
C ALA A 132 -3.02 -16.80 10.50
N ALA A 133 -2.57 -17.98 10.10
CA ALA A 133 -1.79 -18.16 8.89
C ALA A 133 -2.62 -17.63 7.70
N GLU A 134 -2.35 -16.40 7.31
CA GLU A 134 -2.89 -15.83 6.08
C GLU A 134 -2.24 -16.56 4.91
N GLU A 135 -2.96 -16.73 3.82
CA GLU A 135 -2.36 -17.19 2.58
C GLU A 135 -1.13 -16.33 2.28
N PRO A 136 0.03 -16.95 2.02
CA PRO A 136 1.27 -16.20 1.83
C PRO A 136 1.12 -15.26 0.64
N VAL A 137 1.61 -14.04 0.79
CA VAL A 137 1.73 -13.09 -0.32
C VAL A 137 2.72 -13.68 -1.33
N ARG A 138 2.24 -13.99 -2.53
CA ARG A 138 3.09 -14.44 -3.65
C ARG A 138 3.71 -13.22 -4.33
N SER A 139 5.02 -13.26 -4.55
CA SER A 139 5.75 -12.15 -5.17
C SER A 139 6.36 -12.61 -6.50
N PHE A 140 6.15 -11.82 -7.55
CA PHE A 140 6.62 -12.06 -8.91
C PHE A 140 7.56 -10.93 -9.32
N GLY A 141 8.80 -11.28 -9.65
CA GLY A 141 9.80 -10.34 -10.17
C GLY A 141 9.52 -9.95 -11.63
N PHE A 142 9.92 -8.74 -12.02
CA PHE A 142 9.94 -8.34 -13.42
C PHE A 142 11.12 -9.00 -14.14
N ALA A 143 10.91 -9.38 -15.41
CA ALA A 143 11.95 -9.86 -16.30
C ALA A 143 12.71 -8.68 -16.92
N PHE A 144 13.98 -8.50 -16.56
CA PHE A 144 14.80 -7.40 -17.04
C PHE A 144 15.64 -7.83 -18.26
N ALA A 145 15.28 -7.35 -19.44
CA ALA A 145 16.15 -7.48 -20.62
C ALA A 145 17.33 -6.49 -20.50
N PRO A 146 18.57 -6.87 -20.90
CA PRO A 146 19.75 -6.01 -20.83
C PRO A 146 19.55 -4.64 -21.50
N SER A 147 18.87 -4.61 -22.63
CA SER A 147 18.54 -3.39 -23.37
C SER A 147 17.62 -2.41 -22.61
N TYR A 148 16.82 -2.90 -21.68
CA TYR A 148 15.93 -2.09 -20.83
C TYR A 148 16.57 -1.65 -19.51
N ALA A 149 17.56 -2.41 -19.04
CA ALA A 149 18.09 -2.26 -17.67
C ALA A 149 18.69 -0.88 -17.41
N ALA A 150 19.38 -0.28 -18.38
CA ALA A 150 20.00 1.04 -18.21
C ALA A 150 18.94 2.15 -18.10
N ALA A 151 17.96 2.15 -19.01
CA ALA A 151 16.86 3.10 -18.98
C ALA A 151 16.02 2.94 -17.70
N ALA A 152 15.69 1.71 -17.30
CA ALA A 152 14.94 1.43 -16.09
C ALA A 152 15.64 1.96 -14.82
N ARG A 153 16.96 1.73 -14.70
CA ARG A 153 17.78 2.21 -13.56
C ARG A 153 17.78 3.72 -13.41
N ALA A 154 17.78 4.46 -14.54
CA ALA A 154 17.74 5.94 -14.49
C ALA A 154 16.48 6.47 -13.79
N PHE A 155 15.40 5.68 -13.76
CA PHE A 155 14.15 5.98 -13.06
C PHE A 155 13.98 5.22 -11.73
N GLY A 156 15.05 4.63 -11.20
CA GLY A 156 15.00 3.87 -9.96
C GLY A 156 14.28 2.52 -10.05
N ILE A 157 14.07 2.00 -11.27
CA ILE A 157 13.45 0.70 -11.51
C ILE A 157 14.53 -0.36 -11.58
N THR A 158 14.55 -1.26 -10.61
CA THR A 158 15.54 -2.33 -10.46
C THR A 158 14.84 -3.62 -10.00
N PRO A 159 15.47 -4.79 -10.07
CA PRO A 159 14.90 -6.01 -9.51
C PRO A 159 14.52 -5.94 -8.02
N ARG A 160 15.12 -5.00 -7.27
CA ARG A 160 14.77 -4.76 -5.85
C ARG A 160 13.59 -3.82 -5.66
N THR A 161 13.31 -2.95 -6.63
CA THR A 161 12.28 -1.90 -6.54
C THR A 161 11.07 -2.17 -7.42
N ALA A 162 11.09 -3.26 -8.19
CA ALA A 162 10.02 -3.67 -9.08
C ALA A 162 9.57 -5.10 -8.77
N ALA A 163 8.32 -5.28 -8.39
CA ALA A 163 7.70 -6.58 -8.13
C ALA A 163 6.18 -6.45 -8.22
N VAL A 164 5.52 -7.56 -8.50
CA VAL A 164 4.08 -7.75 -8.40
C VAL A 164 3.81 -8.65 -7.20
N GLU A 165 2.97 -8.22 -6.29
CA GLU A 165 2.62 -8.97 -5.09
C GLU A 165 1.12 -9.29 -5.12
N VAL A 166 0.79 -10.58 -4.95
CA VAL A 166 -0.58 -11.08 -4.90
C VAL A 166 -0.85 -11.59 -3.49
N GLY A 167 -1.65 -10.83 -2.77
CA GLY A 167 -2.16 -11.21 -1.45
C GLY A 167 -3.54 -11.87 -1.53
N PRO A 168 -4.12 -12.29 -0.40
CA PRO A 168 -5.42 -12.97 -0.36
C PRO A 168 -6.56 -12.17 -1.01
N GLN A 169 -6.55 -10.85 -0.83
CA GLN A 169 -7.65 -9.99 -1.28
C GLN A 169 -7.22 -8.87 -2.22
N TRP A 170 -5.92 -8.72 -2.53
CA TRP A 170 -5.40 -7.59 -3.28
C TRP A 170 -4.28 -7.98 -4.25
N LEU A 171 -4.10 -7.15 -5.27
CA LEU A 171 -2.97 -7.09 -6.19
C LEU A 171 -2.23 -5.77 -5.96
N PHE A 172 -0.92 -5.85 -5.78
CA PHE A 172 -0.07 -4.68 -5.62
C PHE A 172 1.13 -4.74 -6.59
N VAL A 173 1.36 -3.66 -7.32
CA VAL A 173 2.50 -3.51 -8.22
C VAL A 173 3.40 -2.40 -7.71
N ARG A 174 4.67 -2.72 -7.52
CA ARG A 174 5.75 -1.76 -7.32
C ARG A 174 6.59 -1.68 -8.58
N TYR A 175 6.89 -0.47 -9.03
CA TYR A 175 7.72 -0.26 -10.20
C TYR A 175 8.55 1.02 -10.03
N GLY A 176 9.70 0.91 -9.38
CA GLY A 176 10.48 2.07 -8.94
C GLY A 176 9.66 2.96 -8.00
N PRO A 177 9.43 4.25 -8.33
CA PRO A 177 8.59 5.14 -7.53
C PRO A 177 7.08 4.93 -7.73
N TRP A 178 6.66 4.25 -8.81
CA TRP A 178 5.24 4.07 -9.15
C TRP A 178 4.61 2.89 -8.45
N ARG A 179 3.31 3.02 -8.21
CA ARG A 179 2.49 2.03 -7.50
C ARG A 179 1.16 1.86 -8.21
N LEU A 180 0.68 0.61 -8.25
CA LEU A 180 -0.70 0.28 -8.55
C LEU A 180 -1.19 -0.67 -7.45
N ALA A 181 -2.38 -0.43 -6.95
CA ALA A 181 -3.02 -1.31 -5.98
C ALA A 181 -4.50 -1.44 -6.32
N THR A 182 -4.99 -2.68 -6.30
CA THR A 182 -6.40 -2.96 -6.57
C THR A 182 -6.84 -4.23 -5.85
N PRO A 183 -8.12 -4.38 -5.46
CA PRO A 183 -8.65 -5.66 -5.02
C PRO A 183 -8.47 -6.73 -6.11
N ARG A 184 -8.17 -7.97 -5.71
CA ARG A 184 -8.13 -9.10 -6.66
C ARG A 184 -9.47 -9.25 -7.41
N SER A 185 -10.58 -9.00 -6.72
CA SER A 185 -11.92 -9.03 -7.32
C SER A 185 -12.15 -7.98 -8.40
N ASN A 186 -11.31 -6.96 -8.48
CA ASN A 186 -11.35 -5.95 -9.54
C ASN A 186 -10.61 -6.39 -10.82
N VAL A 187 -9.84 -7.48 -10.77
CA VAL A 187 -9.18 -8.03 -11.97
C VAL A 187 -10.20 -8.88 -12.74
N ALA A 188 -10.60 -8.39 -13.91
CA ALA A 188 -11.63 -8.99 -14.74
C ALA A 188 -11.08 -10.13 -15.61
N SER A 189 -9.89 -9.93 -16.19
CA SER A 189 -9.24 -10.91 -17.07
C SER A 189 -7.74 -10.73 -17.11
N ALA A 190 -7.04 -11.76 -17.58
CA ALA A 190 -5.62 -11.77 -17.83
C ALA A 190 -5.33 -12.40 -19.19
N GLU A 191 -4.37 -11.85 -19.93
CA GLU A 191 -3.90 -12.36 -21.22
C GLU A 191 -2.39 -12.25 -21.30
N VAL A 192 -1.71 -13.33 -21.71
CA VAL A 192 -0.28 -13.29 -22.01
C VAL A 192 -0.08 -12.63 -23.36
N THR A 193 0.72 -11.60 -23.39
CA THR A 193 0.99 -10.79 -24.57
C THR A 193 2.50 -10.55 -24.72
N GLY A 194 2.97 -10.16 -25.89
CA GLY A 194 4.40 -9.94 -26.14
C GLY A 194 4.68 -9.26 -27.48
N GLY A 195 5.96 -9.20 -27.85
CA GLY A 195 6.38 -8.59 -29.10
C GLY A 195 6.34 -7.05 -29.08
N PHE A 196 6.61 -6.44 -27.93
CA PHE A 196 6.59 -4.99 -27.79
C PHE A 196 7.81 -4.31 -28.38
N ALA A 197 7.61 -3.20 -29.11
CA ALA A 197 8.72 -2.39 -29.59
C ALA A 197 9.44 -1.68 -28.44
N TRP A 198 10.76 -1.88 -28.33
CA TRP A 198 11.61 -1.30 -27.26
C TRP A 198 11.43 0.22 -27.10
N ALA A 199 11.40 0.97 -28.20
CA ALA A 199 11.26 2.43 -28.18
C ALA A 199 9.95 2.93 -27.53
N LYS A 200 8.93 2.06 -27.45
CA LYS A 200 7.62 2.38 -26.86
C LYS A 200 7.46 1.91 -25.42
N THR A 201 8.38 1.10 -24.90
CA THR A 201 8.17 0.38 -23.64
C THR A 201 9.33 0.51 -22.65
N ALA A 202 10.49 1.01 -23.07
CA ALA A 202 11.65 1.17 -22.19
C ALA A 202 11.57 2.44 -21.34
N GLY A 203 11.69 2.30 -19.99
CA GLY A 203 11.77 3.43 -19.08
C GLY A 203 10.62 3.53 -18.06
N PRO A 204 10.11 4.73 -17.77
CA PRO A 204 9.00 4.91 -16.82
C PRO A 204 7.72 4.25 -17.34
N PRO A 205 6.69 4.09 -16.49
CA PRO A 205 5.40 3.55 -16.94
C PRO A 205 4.84 4.34 -18.11
N HIS A 206 4.33 3.64 -19.11
CA HIS A 206 3.80 4.24 -20.33
C HIS A 206 2.28 4.11 -20.37
N LEU A 207 1.63 5.13 -20.92
CA LEU A 207 0.23 5.05 -21.29
C LEU A 207 0.11 4.30 -22.62
N SER A 208 -0.74 3.30 -22.65
CA SER A 208 -1.21 2.71 -23.90
C SER A 208 -2.18 3.69 -24.58
N PHE A 209 -1.84 4.09 -25.81
CA PHE A 209 -2.70 5.01 -26.56
C PHE A 209 -3.95 4.34 -27.15
N SER A 210 -3.96 3.01 -27.22
CA SER A 210 -5.05 2.24 -27.80
C SER A 210 -6.23 2.06 -26.82
N ASP A 211 -5.91 1.77 -25.54
CA ASP A 211 -6.90 1.39 -24.53
C ASP A 211 -6.80 2.23 -23.24
N ARG A 212 -5.90 3.22 -23.18
CA ARG A 212 -5.61 4.03 -21.98
C ARG A 212 -5.09 3.23 -20.79
N GLY A 213 -4.62 2.00 -21.02
CA GLY A 213 -3.97 1.17 -20.04
C GLY A 213 -2.61 1.71 -19.61
N VAL A 214 -2.04 1.15 -18.57
CA VAL A 214 -0.69 1.45 -18.10
C VAL A 214 0.24 0.28 -18.35
N SER A 215 1.46 0.52 -18.82
CA SER A 215 2.47 -0.50 -19.05
C SER A 215 3.64 -0.34 -18.09
N PHE A 216 3.91 -1.39 -17.32
CA PHE A 216 5.09 -1.57 -16.48
C PHE A 216 5.97 -2.63 -17.15
N THR A 217 6.92 -2.19 -17.98
CA THR A 217 7.67 -3.10 -18.85
C THR A 217 9.18 -2.94 -18.71
N THR A 218 9.86 -4.05 -18.51
CA THR A 218 11.31 -4.18 -18.40
C THR A 218 11.90 -5.15 -19.44
N ASN A 219 11.07 -5.67 -20.33
CA ASN A 219 11.42 -6.45 -21.51
C ASN A 219 10.35 -6.28 -22.60
N GLY A 220 10.67 -6.76 -23.82
CA GLY A 220 9.74 -6.74 -24.95
C GLY A 220 9.15 -8.11 -25.32
N ASP A 221 9.56 -9.18 -24.63
CA ASP A 221 9.30 -10.56 -25.06
C ASP A 221 7.94 -11.08 -24.63
N ALA A 222 7.64 -10.97 -23.30
CA ALA A 222 6.40 -11.42 -22.72
C ALA A 222 5.93 -10.53 -21.57
N ALA A 223 4.63 -10.41 -21.42
CA ALA A 223 3.99 -9.71 -20.31
C ALA A 223 2.59 -10.28 -20.04
N LEU A 224 2.07 -10.06 -18.86
CA LEU A 224 0.68 -10.29 -18.52
C LEU A 224 -0.09 -8.97 -18.63
N CYS A 225 -1.09 -8.93 -19.49
CA CYS A 225 -2.04 -7.84 -19.59
C CYS A 225 -3.25 -8.16 -18.69
N LEU A 226 -3.51 -7.30 -17.72
CA LEU A 226 -4.65 -7.38 -16.82
C LEU A 226 -5.69 -6.34 -17.22
N THR A 227 -6.95 -6.74 -17.29
CA THR A 227 -8.09 -5.83 -17.46
C THR A 227 -8.83 -5.71 -16.13
N PHE A 228 -9.30 -4.52 -15.80
CA PHE A 228 -9.99 -4.22 -14.55
C PHE A 228 -11.49 -3.97 -14.79
N HIS A 229 -12.34 -4.39 -13.85
CA HIS A 229 -13.76 -4.02 -13.84
C HIS A 229 -13.95 -2.51 -13.67
N GLU A 230 -13.19 -1.93 -12.74
CA GLU A 230 -13.14 -0.49 -12.49
C GLU A 230 -11.72 0.04 -12.71
N PRO A 231 -11.55 1.18 -13.43
CA PRO A 231 -10.23 1.74 -13.68
C PRO A 231 -9.45 2.06 -12.41
N VAL A 232 -8.15 1.77 -12.39
CA VAL A 232 -7.26 1.84 -11.22
C VAL A 232 -6.24 2.97 -11.38
N PRO A 233 -5.98 3.78 -10.35
CA PRO A 233 -4.90 4.76 -10.36
C PRO A 233 -3.54 4.04 -10.28
N ALA A 234 -2.54 4.51 -11.04
CA ALA A 234 -1.23 3.86 -11.08
C ALA A 234 -0.03 4.80 -11.12
N ILE A 235 0.03 5.76 -12.04
CA ILE A 235 1.22 6.56 -12.31
C ILE A 235 1.14 7.98 -11.75
N ASP A 236 -0.05 8.46 -11.55
CA ASP A 236 -0.30 9.79 -11.02
C ASP A 236 -0.35 9.75 -9.47
N PRO A 237 0.56 10.47 -8.78
CA PRO A 237 0.58 10.52 -7.32
C PRO A 237 -0.66 11.19 -6.71
N THR A 238 -1.47 11.89 -7.52
CA THR A 238 -2.74 12.49 -7.09
C THR A 238 -3.92 11.53 -7.22
N ALA A 239 -3.70 10.35 -7.84
CA ALA A 239 -4.73 9.35 -8.15
C ALA A 239 -5.90 9.87 -9.02
N THR A 240 -5.65 10.92 -9.81
CA THR A 240 -6.64 11.51 -10.72
C THR A 240 -6.74 10.75 -12.04
N VAL A 241 -5.60 10.23 -12.51
CA VAL A 241 -5.54 9.44 -13.74
C VAL A 241 -5.72 7.97 -13.41
N THR A 242 -6.74 7.36 -14.00
CA THR A 242 -7.08 5.94 -13.82
C THR A 242 -6.94 5.16 -15.13
N HIS A 243 -6.65 3.86 -15.00
CA HIS A 243 -6.33 2.97 -16.11
C HIS A 243 -7.25 1.75 -16.11
N PRO A 244 -7.89 1.40 -17.25
CA PRO A 244 -8.76 0.22 -17.36
C PRO A 244 -7.96 -1.08 -17.45
N SER A 245 -6.66 -1.02 -17.74
CA SER A 245 -5.79 -2.17 -17.89
C SER A 245 -4.37 -1.90 -17.41
N ALA A 246 -3.60 -2.96 -17.11
CA ALA A 246 -2.18 -2.89 -16.79
C ALA A 246 -1.40 -4.02 -17.46
N THR A 247 -0.31 -3.69 -18.14
CA THR A 247 0.61 -4.66 -18.74
C THR A 247 1.85 -4.80 -17.85
N LEU A 248 2.16 -6.02 -17.42
CA LEU A 248 3.20 -6.35 -16.45
C LEU A 248 4.18 -7.35 -17.04
N SER A 249 5.41 -6.95 -17.36
CA SER A 249 6.43 -7.83 -17.89
C SER A 249 7.16 -8.63 -16.80
N VAL A 250 6.40 -9.41 -16.03
CA VAL A 250 6.96 -10.31 -15.01
C VAL A 250 7.70 -11.49 -15.66
N ALA A 251 8.58 -12.12 -14.87
CA ALA A 251 9.35 -13.28 -15.35
C ALA A 251 8.46 -14.52 -15.59
N GLU A 252 7.34 -14.63 -14.87
CA GLU A 252 6.46 -15.80 -14.87
C GLU A 252 4.99 -15.36 -15.02
N PRO A 253 4.57 -14.89 -16.23
CA PRO A 253 3.24 -14.31 -16.43
C PRO A 253 2.10 -15.31 -16.20
N GLU A 254 2.27 -16.58 -16.58
CA GLU A 254 1.28 -17.63 -16.39
C GLU A 254 1.07 -17.94 -14.89
N LEU A 255 2.17 -18.00 -14.12
CA LEU A 255 2.09 -18.22 -12.66
C LEU A 255 1.47 -17.02 -11.93
N LEU A 256 1.65 -15.81 -12.44
CA LEU A 256 0.97 -14.63 -11.93
C LEU A 256 -0.54 -14.71 -12.20
N ALA A 257 -0.95 -15.11 -13.41
CA ALA A 257 -2.36 -15.31 -13.75
C ALA A 257 -3.00 -16.40 -12.86
N GLU A 258 -2.32 -17.53 -12.67
CA GLU A 258 -2.76 -18.59 -11.74
C GLU A 258 -2.92 -18.06 -10.32
N ALA A 259 -1.97 -17.27 -9.81
CA ALA A 259 -2.05 -16.68 -8.48
C ALA A 259 -3.25 -15.74 -8.30
N LEU A 260 -3.70 -15.11 -9.40
CA LEU A 260 -4.91 -14.30 -9.42
C LEU A 260 -6.20 -15.14 -9.56
N GLY A 261 -6.07 -16.44 -9.80
CA GLY A 261 -7.21 -17.35 -10.07
C GLY A 261 -7.75 -17.24 -11.49
N LEU A 262 -6.93 -16.74 -12.43
CA LEU A 262 -7.29 -16.53 -13.83
C LEU A 262 -6.62 -17.57 -14.74
N ARG A 263 -7.27 -17.88 -15.86
CA ARG A 263 -6.71 -18.72 -16.93
C ARG A 263 -6.26 -17.83 -18.07
N VAL A 264 -5.10 -18.13 -18.63
CA VAL A 264 -4.50 -17.48 -19.80
C VAL A 264 -4.27 -18.49 -20.92
#